data_b5968a34c603867d4ace4c69f56a02f9
#
_entry.id   b5968a34c603867d4ace4c69f56a02f9
#
_cell.length_a   1.000
_cell.length_b   1.000
_cell.length_c   1.000
_cell.angle_alpha   90.00
_cell.angle_beta   90.00
_cell.angle_gamma   90.00
#
_symmetry.space_group_name_H-M   'P 1'
#
loop_
_entity.id
_entity.type
_entity.pdbx_description
1 polymer ?
#
loop_
_entity_poly.entity_id
_entity_poly.type
_entity_poly.pdbx_seq_one_letter_code
_entity_poly.pdbx_strand_id
1 'polypeptide(L)'
;MSKTKGINTICTHIGELEDKEFKGAVSPLYMSTSYAFEEVETKRYPRYFNTPNQVALARKMTALEHGEASLIFGSGMAAVSTSLMAFLKAGDHVVFQDSLYGGTSNLATEEFDKFGIEYSFAKDAKADSLKAEIKENTKVIYIETPSNPLLRITDMEAVAKLAKEHGLVSMIDNTFASPVNQNPIDFGIDVVIHSATKYMGGHSDILAGTVISSEENIERIFQMAKNFGGSLSDYTVWLLERSIKTMGIRVKAQNENAMKLAEFLNSHADVSNVYYPGLKDHPDHELAKKQMKGFGGMLSFELDEKLNASQFMKALQLIKPSMSLAGVESTILLPSKTSHGLLSEEGRKKQGIKDNLLRFSVGIEEAEDLIEDLTQAINKTK
;
A
#
# COMPACT_ATOMS: atom_id res chain seq x y z
N MET A 1 -13.48 -17.73 -24.27
CA MET A 1 -12.96 -16.99 -23.11
C MET A 1 -11.82 -16.12 -23.55
N SER A 2 -11.90 -14.81 -23.41
CA SER A 2 -10.78 -13.89 -23.71
C SER A 2 -9.62 -14.25 -22.76
N LYS A 3 -8.43 -14.48 -23.30
CA LYS A 3 -7.22 -14.79 -22.51
C LYS A 3 -6.95 -13.62 -21.57
N THR A 4 -6.87 -13.86 -20.27
CA THR A 4 -6.54 -12.83 -19.27
C THR A 4 -5.19 -12.20 -19.64
N LYS A 5 -5.14 -10.88 -19.77
CA LYS A 5 -3.91 -10.17 -20.14
C LYS A 5 -2.92 -10.20 -18.96
N GLY A 6 -1.63 -10.34 -19.27
CA GLY A 6 -0.58 -10.27 -18.24
C GLY A 6 -0.39 -8.84 -17.69
N ILE A 7 0.15 -8.73 -16.48
CA ILE A 7 0.29 -7.49 -15.72
C ILE A 7 0.93 -6.33 -16.52
N ASN A 8 2.03 -6.59 -17.25
CA ASN A 8 2.69 -5.55 -18.05
C ASN A 8 1.79 -5.04 -19.20
N THR A 9 0.97 -5.90 -19.80
CA THR A 9 0.00 -5.51 -20.82
C THR A 9 -1.13 -4.66 -20.21
N ILE A 10 -1.59 -5.00 -19.01
CA ILE A 10 -2.57 -4.20 -18.27
C ILE A 10 -1.97 -2.83 -17.96
N CYS A 11 -0.77 -2.77 -17.39
CA CYS A 11 -0.07 -1.52 -17.08
C CYS A 11 0.05 -0.59 -18.29
N THR A 12 0.34 -1.14 -19.47
CA THR A 12 0.62 -0.34 -20.68
C THR A 12 -0.60 0.06 -21.49
N HIS A 13 -1.68 -0.73 -21.50
CA HIS A 13 -2.77 -0.56 -22.46
C HIS A 13 -4.17 -0.43 -21.89
N ILE A 14 -4.45 -0.92 -20.69
CA ILE A 14 -5.81 -0.86 -20.15
C ILE A 14 -6.11 0.55 -19.63
N GLY A 15 -7.33 1.04 -19.93
CA GLY A 15 -7.85 2.30 -19.44
C GLY A 15 -7.30 3.54 -20.15
N GLU A 16 -6.42 3.41 -21.14
CA GLU A 16 -5.91 4.59 -21.87
C GLU A 16 -6.99 5.27 -22.68
N LEU A 17 -6.92 6.61 -22.77
CA LEU A 17 -7.76 7.40 -23.66
C LEU A 17 -7.20 7.37 -25.07
N GLU A 18 -8.06 7.03 -26.04
CA GLU A 18 -7.71 7.15 -27.45
C GLU A 18 -7.67 8.62 -27.89
N ASP A 19 -6.54 9.05 -28.44
CA ASP A 19 -6.46 10.32 -29.16
C ASP A 19 -7.10 10.17 -30.56
N LYS A 20 -8.36 10.55 -30.63
CA LYS A 20 -9.14 10.41 -31.88
C LYS A 20 -8.75 11.40 -32.96
N GLU A 21 -8.19 12.54 -32.55
CA GLU A 21 -7.87 13.65 -33.49
C GLU A 21 -6.47 13.48 -34.08
N PHE A 22 -5.47 13.34 -33.23
CA PHE A 22 -4.07 13.31 -33.67
C PHE A 22 -3.44 11.93 -33.70
N LYS A 23 -4.16 10.90 -33.20
CA LYS A 23 -3.71 9.51 -33.13
C LYS A 23 -2.40 9.32 -32.35
N GLY A 24 -2.19 10.15 -31.33
CA GLY A 24 -1.08 10.01 -30.40
C GLY A 24 -1.12 8.68 -29.62
N ALA A 25 0.06 8.14 -29.29
CA ALA A 25 0.20 6.85 -28.59
C ALA A 25 -0.02 6.92 -27.07
N VAL A 26 -0.25 8.10 -26.53
CA VAL A 26 -0.49 8.33 -25.09
C VAL A 26 -1.83 9.02 -24.88
N SER A 27 -2.46 8.77 -23.72
CA SER A 27 -3.70 9.46 -23.35
C SER A 27 -3.56 10.97 -23.43
N PRO A 28 -4.47 11.68 -24.11
CA PRO A 28 -4.55 13.14 -24.02
C PRO A 28 -4.79 13.59 -22.57
N LEU A 29 -4.22 14.73 -22.20
CA LEU A 29 -4.46 15.37 -20.90
C LEU A 29 -5.56 16.43 -21.02
N TYR A 30 -6.67 16.24 -20.31
CA TYR A 30 -7.80 17.16 -20.26
C TYR A 30 -7.80 17.94 -18.95
N MET A 31 -7.17 19.12 -18.95
CA MET A 31 -7.06 20.03 -17.80
C MET A 31 -8.27 20.97 -17.71
N SER A 32 -9.46 20.44 -17.43
CA SER A 32 -10.66 21.27 -17.29
C SER A 32 -11.39 21.00 -15.97
N THR A 33 -11.82 22.04 -15.30
CA THR A 33 -12.72 21.98 -14.12
C THR A 33 -14.13 22.42 -14.48
N SER A 34 -14.37 22.87 -15.70
CA SER A 34 -15.67 23.31 -16.20
C SER A 34 -16.02 22.56 -17.48
N TYR A 35 -17.15 21.91 -17.49
CA TYR A 35 -17.66 21.09 -18.60
C TYR A 35 -19.09 21.51 -18.94
N ALA A 36 -19.51 21.33 -20.18
CA ALA A 36 -20.89 21.52 -20.59
C ALA A 36 -21.83 20.61 -19.74
N PHE A 37 -23.03 21.09 -19.42
CA PHE A 37 -24.03 20.35 -18.64
C PHE A 37 -25.32 20.08 -19.42
N GLU A 38 -25.52 20.78 -20.54
CA GLU A 38 -26.61 20.59 -21.49
C GLU A 38 -26.13 19.83 -22.74
N GLU A 39 -27.02 19.09 -23.36
CA GLU A 39 -26.74 18.31 -24.59
C GLU A 39 -25.52 17.38 -24.48
N VAL A 40 -25.25 16.85 -23.28
CA VAL A 40 -24.15 15.93 -23.01
C VAL A 40 -24.67 14.62 -22.41
N GLU A 41 -24.12 13.50 -22.83
CA GLU A 41 -24.44 12.18 -22.28
C GLU A 41 -24.07 12.09 -20.78
N THR A 42 -22.93 12.65 -20.40
CA THR A 42 -22.42 12.58 -19.02
C THR A 42 -22.02 13.96 -18.52
N LYS A 43 -22.64 14.39 -17.42
CA LYS A 43 -22.23 15.60 -16.71
C LYS A 43 -20.92 15.36 -15.97
N ARG A 44 -19.87 16.09 -16.31
CA ARG A 44 -18.53 15.93 -15.74
C ARG A 44 -18.17 17.05 -14.77
N TYR A 45 -17.53 16.66 -13.69
CA TYR A 45 -16.97 17.59 -12.71
C TYR A 45 -15.83 16.90 -11.93
N PRO A 46 -14.64 17.50 -11.75
CA PRO A 46 -13.49 16.81 -11.16
C PRO A 46 -13.75 16.20 -9.78
N ARG A 47 -14.55 16.90 -8.93
CA ARG A 47 -14.95 16.39 -7.62
C ARG A 47 -15.90 15.18 -7.69
N TYR A 48 -16.47 14.89 -8.84
CA TYR A 48 -17.28 13.69 -9.08
C TYR A 48 -16.44 12.52 -9.60
N PHE A 49 -15.13 12.62 -9.58
CA PHE A 49 -14.20 11.54 -9.98
C PHE A 49 -14.45 11.06 -11.42
N ASN A 50 -14.94 11.92 -12.30
CA ASN A 50 -15.43 11.52 -13.61
C ASN A 50 -14.90 12.37 -14.78
N THR A 51 -13.78 13.08 -14.61
CA THR A 51 -13.08 13.64 -15.76
C THR A 51 -12.59 12.53 -16.68
N PRO A 52 -12.32 12.80 -17.97
CA PRO A 52 -11.83 11.76 -18.88
C PRO A 52 -10.61 11.01 -18.34
N ASN A 53 -9.61 11.73 -17.81
CA ASN A 53 -8.41 11.11 -17.28
C ASN A 53 -8.66 10.32 -15.98
N GLN A 54 -9.51 10.82 -15.06
CA GLN A 54 -9.90 10.07 -13.86
C GLN A 54 -10.59 8.75 -14.21
N VAL A 55 -11.53 8.76 -15.17
CA VAL A 55 -12.22 7.53 -15.61
C VAL A 55 -11.26 6.56 -16.28
N ALA A 56 -10.32 7.06 -17.09
CA ALA A 56 -9.31 6.23 -17.75
C ALA A 56 -8.43 5.51 -16.73
N LEU A 57 -7.89 6.25 -15.77
CA LEU A 57 -7.05 5.70 -14.70
C LEU A 57 -7.83 4.74 -13.79
N ALA A 58 -9.09 5.06 -13.45
CA ALA A 58 -9.95 4.17 -12.68
C ALA A 58 -10.10 2.80 -13.36
N ARG A 59 -10.36 2.75 -14.67
CA ARG A 59 -10.41 1.49 -15.43
C ARG A 59 -9.12 0.69 -15.34
N LYS A 60 -7.96 1.37 -15.34
CA LYS A 60 -6.66 0.73 -15.20
C LYS A 60 -6.48 0.12 -13.79
N MET A 61 -6.83 0.87 -12.74
CA MET A 61 -6.77 0.39 -11.35
C MET A 61 -7.70 -0.81 -11.12
N THR A 62 -8.92 -0.73 -11.64
CA THR A 62 -9.89 -1.83 -11.60
C THR A 62 -9.32 -3.12 -12.21
N ALA A 63 -8.70 -2.99 -13.40
CA ALA A 63 -8.12 -4.15 -14.10
C ALA A 63 -6.87 -4.71 -13.39
N LEU A 64 -6.08 -3.85 -12.73
CA LEU A 64 -4.87 -4.26 -12.00
C LEU A 64 -5.20 -5.10 -10.76
N GLU A 65 -6.28 -4.77 -10.05
CA GLU A 65 -6.70 -5.45 -8.81
C GLU A 65 -7.85 -6.45 -9.02
N HIS A 66 -8.25 -6.70 -10.26
CA HIS A 66 -9.34 -7.63 -10.61
C HIS A 66 -10.71 -7.23 -10.03
N GLY A 67 -10.94 -5.94 -9.78
CA GLY A 67 -12.19 -5.42 -9.25
C GLY A 67 -13.24 -5.17 -10.35
N GLU A 68 -14.37 -4.61 -9.94
CA GLU A 68 -15.45 -4.20 -10.84
C GLU A 68 -15.42 -2.68 -11.10
N ALA A 69 -15.03 -1.90 -10.09
CA ALA A 69 -14.90 -0.45 -10.18
C ALA A 69 -13.80 0.10 -9.24
N SER A 70 -13.43 1.37 -9.43
CA SER A 70 -12.45 2.04 -8.57
C SER A 70 -12.63 3.56 -8.53
N LEU A 71 -12.04 4.20 -7.51
CA LEU A 71 -11.94 5.65 -7.34
C LEU A 71 -10.51 6.09 -7.10
N ILE A 72 -10.16 7.29 -7.59
CA ILE A 72 -8.79 7.85 -7.47
C ILE A 72 -8.81 9.07 -6.57
N PHE A 73 -8.02 9.02 -5.49
CA PHE A 73 -7.96 10.02 -4.44
C PHE A 73 -6.63 10.80 -4.45
N GLY A 74 -6.65 12.00 -3.87
CA GLY A 74 -5.49 12.86 -3.70
C GLY A 74 -4.41 12.34 -2.74
N SER A 75 -4.71 11.30 -1.96
CA SER A 75 -3.74 10.63 -1.08
C SER A 75 -4.25 9.24 -0.66
N GLY A 76 -3.34 8.38 -0.17
CA GLY A 76 -3.71 7.10 0.44
C GLY A 76 -4.63 7.30 1.63
N MET A 77 -4.37 8.30 2.50
CA MET A 77 -5.24 8.59 3.64
C MET A 77 -6.63 9.08 3.24
N ALA A 78 -6.78 9.82 2.14
CA ALA A 78 -8.09 10.18 1.61
C ALA A 78 -8.86 8.93 1.14
N ALA A 79 -8.18 7.96 0.54
CA ALA A 79 -8.77 6.66 0.18
C ALA A 79 -9.18 5.87 1.43
N VAL A 80 -8.31 5.75 2.44
CA VAL A 80 -8.57 5.04 3.70
C VAL A 80 -9.74 5.67 4.46
N SER A 81 -9.66 6.96 4.77
CA SER A 81 -10.67 7.65 5.59
C SER A 81 -12.04 7.66 4.92
N THR A 82 -12.09 7.94 3.61
CA THR A 82 -13.36 7.95 2.87
C THR A 82 -13.98 6.55 2.80
N SER A 83 -13.18 5.50 2.60
CA SER A 83 -13.67 4.13 2.57
C SER A 83 -14.24 3.72 3.92
N LEU A 84 -13.52 3.96 5.02
CA LEU A 84 -13.99 3.64 6.37
C LEU A 84 -15.28 4.41 6.70
N MET A 85 -15.32 5.73 6.48
CA MET A 85 -16.48 6.57 6.75
C MET A 85 -17.69 6.25 5.85
N ALA A 86 -17.49 5.62 4.70
CA ALA A 86 -18.60 5.16 3.87
C ALA A 86 -19.33 3.96 4.49
N PHE A 87 -18.70 3.16 5.34
CA PHE A 87 -19.27 1.98 5.97
C PHE A 87 -19.54 2.14 7.47
N LEU A 88 -19.03 3.21 8.10
CA LEU A 88 -19.15 3.46 9.53
C LEU A 88 -19.94 4.73 9.80
N LYS A 89 -20.77 4.71 10.83
CA LYS A 89 -21.49 5.85 11.41
C LYS A 89 -21.37 5.82 12.93
N ALA A 90 -21.83 6.84 13.62
CA ALA A 90 -21.88 6.87 15.08
C ALA A 90 -22.56 5.60 15.65
N GLY A 91 -21.91 4.95 16.60
CA GLY A 91 -22.32 3.69 17.22
C GLY A 91 -21.87 2.43 16.49
N ASP A 92 -21.27 2.53 15.30
CA ASP A 92 -20.66 1.37 14.61
C ASP A 92 -19.23 1.11 15.11
N HIS A 93 -18.76 -0.13 14.94
CA HIS A 93 -17.46 -0.60 15.37
C HIS A 93 -16.63 -1.15 14.19
N VAL A 94 -15.32 -0.92 14.24
CA VAL A 94 -14.34 -1.52 13.31
C VAL A 94 -13.27 -2.29 14.06
N VAL A 95 -12.89 -3.46 13.53
CA VAL A 95 -11.75 -4.25 14.01
C VAL A 95 -10.55 -4.00 13.11
N PHE A 96 -9.45 -3.57 13.68
CA PHE A 96 -8.16 -3.40 13.02
C PHE A 96 -7.20 -4.50 13.44
N GLN A 97 -6.30 -4.93 12.54
CA GLN A 97 -5.14 -5.70 12.96
C GLN A 97 -4.17 -4.84 13.79
N ASP A 98 -3.25 -5.47 14.52
CA ASP A 98 -2.31 -4.82 15.45
C ASP A 98 -1.30 -3.87 14.79
N SER A 99 -0.81 -4.23 13.62
CA SER A 99 0.27 -3.52 12.92
C SER A 99 -0.25 -2.91 11.63
N LEU A 100 -0.51 -1.59 11.65
CA LEU A 100 -1.00 -0.82 10.52
C LEU A 100 -0.07 0.37 10.24
N TYR A 101 -0.22 0.95 9.07
CA TYR A 101 0.33 2.26 8.76
C TYR A 101 -0.07 3.28 9.85
N GLY A 102 0.91 4.05 10.34
CA GLY A 102 0.68 5.00 11.44
C GLY A 102 -0.44 6.01 11.19
N GLY A 103 -0.64 6.44 9.94
CA GLY A 103 -1.74 7.33 9.57
C GLY A 103 -3.12 6.69 9.77
N THR A 104 -3.27 5.40 9.46
CA THR A 104 -4.52 4.66 9.68
C THR A 104 -4.78 4.45 11.18
N SER A 105 -3.73 4.10 11.94
CA SER A 105 -3.84 4.00 13.40
C SER A 105 -4.23 5.34 14.04
N ASN A 106 -3.58 6.44 13.64
CA ASN A 106 -3.91 7.77 14.14
C ASN A 106 -5.34 8.21 13.78
N LEU A 107 -5.83 7.87 12.57
CA LEU A 107 -7.21 8.14 12.21
C LEU A 107 -8.17 7.47 13.19
N ALA A 108 -7.90 6.22 13.58
CA ALA A 108 -8.73 5.52 14.57
C ALA A 108 -8.61 6.15 15.97
N THR A 109 -7.40 6.35 16.46
CA THR A 109 -7.16 6.76 17.86
C THR A 109 -7.42 8.23 18.14
N GLU A 110 -7.28 9.13 17.15
CA GLU A 110 -7.40 10.57 17.33
C GLU A 110 -8.73 11.15 16.80
N GLU A 111 -9.35 10.45 15.82
CA GLU A 111 -10.48 11.04 15.12
C GLU A 111 -11.81 10.29 15.36
N PHE A 112 -11.81 8.94 15.47
CA PHE A 112 -13.05 8.16 15.50
C PHE A 112 -13.96 8.47 16.68
N ASP A 113 -13.41 8.74 17.86
CA ASP A 113 -14.18 9.15 19.03
C ASP A 113 -15.00 10.42 18.77
N LYS A 114 -14.47 11.37 17.97
CA LYS A 114 -15.16 12.62 17.58
C LYS A 114 -16.38 12.36 16.70
N PHE A 115 -16.40 11.22 16.00
CA PHE A 115 -17.51 10.79 15.15
C PHE A 115 -18.39 9.71 15.82
N GLY A 116 -18.09 9.35 17.07
CA GLY A 116 -18.81 8.31 17.81
C GLY A 116 -18.62 6.92 17.23
N ILE A 117 -17.51 6.66 16.54
CA ILE A 117 -17.17 5.37 15.96
C ILE A 117 -16.29 4.62 16.95
N GLU A 118 -16.66 3.37 17.27
CA GLU A 118 -15.88 2.49 18.11
C GLU A 118 -14.82 1.72 17.30
N TYR A 119 -13.69 1.40 17.92
CA TYR A 119 -12.64 0.58 17.29
C TYR A 119 -11.98 -0.35 18.30
N SER A 120 -11.41 -1.44 17.78
CA SER A 120 -10.53 -2.35 18.51
C SER A 120 -9.33 -2.72 17.64
N PHE A 121 -8.17 -2.90 18.28
CA PHE A 121 -7.00 -3.51 17.63
C PHE A 121 -6.86 -4.95 18.12
N ALA A 122 -6.76 -5.90 17.17
CA ALA A 122 -6.45 -7.28 17.47
C ALA A 122 -5.04 -7.39 18.09
N LYS A 123 -4.77 -8.47 18.80
CA LYS A 123 -3.46 -8.68 19.46
C LYS A 123 -2.35 -9.09 18.47
N ASP A 124 -2.72 -9.60 17.30
CA ASP A 124 -1.84 -10.01 16.21
C ASP A 124 -2.62 -10.06 14.87
N ALA A 125 -1.94 -10.39 13.77
CA ALA A 125 -2.50 -10.43 12.43
C ALA A 125 -3.29 -11.72 12.10
N LYS A 126 -3.60 -12.58 13.07
CA LYS A 126 -4.32 -13.83 12.84
C LYS A 126 -5.82 -13.64 12.83
N ALA A 127 -6.52 -14.40 11.98
CA ALA A 127 -7.98 -14.34 11.89
C ALA A 127 -8.69 -14.60 13.23
N ASP A 128 -8.20 -15.52 14.05
CA ASP A 128 -8.76 -15.79 15.38
C ASP A 128 -8.63 -14.58 16.33
N SER A 129 -7.56 -13.80 16.21
CA SER A 129 -7.36 -12.61 17.01
C SER A 129 -8.28 -11.48 16.55
N LEU A 130 -8.51 -11.35 15.26
CA LEU A 130 -9.52 -10.42 14.70
C LEU A 130 -10.93 -10.83 15.14
N LYS A 131 -11.24 -12.12 15.10
CA LYS A 131 -12.53 -12.67 15.55
C LYS A 131 -12.84 -12.35 17.01
N ALA A 132 -11.84 -12.41 17.88
CA ALA A 132 -12.01 -12.13 19.31
C ALA A 132 -12.46 -10.68 19.60
N GLU A 133 -12.20 -9.76 18.68
CA GLU A 133 -12.55 -8.33 18.80
C GLU A 133 -13.92 -7.98 18.16
N ILE A 134 -14.59 -8.95 17.50
CA ILE A 134 -15.88 -8.71 16.85
C ILE A 134 -16.96 -8.50 17.91
N LYS A 135 -17.72 -7.40 17.79
CA LYS A 135 -18.87 -7.04 18.61
C LYS A 135 -20.15 -7.07 17.76
N GLU A 136 -21.32 -6.94 18.40
CA GLU A 136 -22.62 -6.89 17.72
C GLU A 136 -22.74 -5.72 16.74
N ASN A 137 -22.12 -4.58 17.08
CA ASN A 137 -22.10 -3.37 16.25
C ASN A 137 -20.92 -3.29 15.28
N THR A 138 -20.09 -4.33 15.14
CA THR A 138 -18.98 -4.36 14.16
C THR A 138 -19.53 -4.32 12.74
N LYS A 139 -18.89 -3.53 11.87
CA LYS A 139 -19.22 -3.39 10.44
C LYS A 139 -18.06 -3.70 9.52
N VAL A 140 -16.83 -3.45 9.97
CA VAL A 140 -15.63 -3.53 9.14
C VAL A 140 -14.53 -4.32 9.87
N ILE A 141 -13.80 -5.14 9.12
CA ILE A 141 -12.49 -5.67 9.48
C ILE A 141 -11.47 -5.04 8.53
N TYR A 142 -10.45 -4.38 9.08
CA TYR A 142 -9.41 -3.71 8.31
C TYR A 142 -8.03 -4.34 8.57
N ILE A 143 -7.34 -4.75 7.51
CA ILE A 143 -6.02 -5.37 7.57
C ILE A 143 -5.01 -4.66 6.66
N GLU A 144 -3.73 -4.92 6.89
CA GLU A 144 -2.61 -4.52 6.03
C GLU A 144 -1.64 -5.69 5.91
N THR A 145 -1.35 -6.15 4.70
CA THR A 145 -0.41 -7.25 4.49
C THR A 145 0.33 -7.15 3.15
N PRO A 146 1.68 -7.23 3.15
CA PRO A 146 2.60 -7.33 4.32
C PRO A 146 2.50 -6.09 5.22
N SER A 147 2.65 -6.28 6.54
CA SER A 147 2.53 -5.19 7.52
C SER A 147 3.80 -4.32 7.61
N ASN A 148 3.66 -3.08 8.05
CA ASN A 148 4.75 -2.15 8.31
C ASN A 148 5.05 -2.08 9.82
N PRO A 149 6.31 -2.28 10.30
CA PRO A 149 7.55 -2.46 9.52
C PRO A 149 8.05 -3.91 9.43
N LEU A 150 7.46 -4.88 10.13
CA LEU A 150 7.99 -6.24 10.30
C LEU A 150 7.56 -7.24 9.21
N LEU A 151 6.82 -6.79 8.21
CA LEU A 151 6.41 -7.57 7.05
C LEU A 151 5.69 -8.90 7.40
N ARG A 152 4.88 -8.88 8.49
CA ARG A 152 4.02 -10.01 8.84
C ARG A 152 2.95 -10.19 7.76
N ILE A 153 2.59 -11.43 7.52
CA ILE A 153 1.62 -11.79 6.51
C ILE A 153 0.32 -12.22 7.17
N THR A 154 -0.78 -11.56 6.80
CA THR A 154 -2.14 -11.92 7.23
C THR A 154 -2.78 -12.82 6.19
N ASP A 155 -3.45 -13.90 6.63
CA ASP A 155 -4.19 -14.81 5.74
C ASP A 155 -5.47 -14.12 5.24
N MET A 156 -5.41 -13.63 3.99
CA MET A 156 -6.53 -12.91 3.37
C MET A 156 -7.77 -13.78 3.20
N GLU A 157 -7.60 -15.04 2.83
CA GLU A 157 -8.72 -15.97 2.63
C GLU A 157 -9.45 -16.24 3.97
N ALA A 158 -8.68 -16.42 5.06
CA ALA A 158 -9.26 -16.59 6.39
C ALA A 158 -9.99 -15.33 6.87
N VAL A 159 -9.46 -14.14 6.61
CA VAL A 159 -10.11 -12.87 6.96
C VAL A 159 -11.37 -12.62 6.13
N ALA A 160 -11.33 -12.86 4.82
CA ALA A 160 -12.50 -12.72 3.95
C ALA A 160 -13.64 -13.68 4.38
N LYS A 161 -13.27 -14.92 4.70
CA LYS A 161 -14.23 -15.91 5.23
C LYS A 161 -14.83 -15.43 6.57
N LEU A 162 -14.00 -14.97 7.50
CA LEU A 162 -14.46 -14.45 8.79
C LEU A 162 -15.41 -13.27 8.61
N ALA A 163 -15.07 -12.30 7.75
CA ALA A 163 -15.92 -11.15 7.46
C ALA A 163 -17.28 -11.60 6.92
N LYS A 164 -17.29 -12.51 5.95
CA LYS A 164 -18.51 -13.05 5.35
C LYS A 164 -19.39 -13.79 6.36
N GLU A 165 -18.81 -14.61 7.24
CA GLU A 165 -19.55 -15.35 8.28
C GLU A 165 -20.27 -14.42 9.26
N HIS A 166 -19.72 -13.22 9.50
CA HIS A 166 -20.28 -12.23 10.42
C HIS A 166 -21.04 -11.08 9.73
N GLY A 167 -21.18 -11.10 8.39
CA GLY A 167 -21.84 -10.03 7.62
C GLY A 167 -21.09 -8.70 7.67
N LEU A 168 -19.76 -8.73 7.76
CA LEU A 168 -18.86 -7.58 7.83
C LEU A 168 -18.22 -7.30 6.46
N VAL A 169 -17.74 -6.08 6.26
CA VAL A 169 -16.94 -5.70 5.09
C VAL A 169 -15.45 -5.87 5.43
N SER A 170 -14.75 -6.64 4.62
CA SER A 170 -13.30 -6.79 4.70
C SER A 170 -12.58 -5.73 3.87
N MET A 171 -11.68 -4.97 4.49
CA MET A 171 -10.86 -3.95 3.84
C MET A 171 -9.38 -4.24 4.03
N ILE A 172 -8.59 -4.01 2.99
CA ILE A 172 -7.14 -4.21 3.02
C ILE A 172 -6.38 -3.01 2.46
N ASP A 173 -5.31 -2.61 3.13
CA ASP A 173 -4.25 -1.81 2.54
C ASP A 173 -3.24 -2.73 1.85
N ASN A 174 -3.26 -2.75 0.50
CA ASN A 174 -2.39 -3.59 -0.33
C ASN A 174 -1.16 -2.85 -0.86
N THR A 175 -0.82 -1.72 -0.24
CA THR A 175 0.25 -0.82 -0.72
C THR A 175 1.61 -1.50 -0.78
N PHE A 176 2.00 -2.30 0.24
CA PHE A 176 3.33 -2.93 0.29
C PHE A 176 3.51 -4.07 -0.72
N ALA A 177 2.46 -4.79 -1.02
CA ALA A 177 2.50 -5.85 -2.03
C ALA A 177 2.39 -5.30 -3.45
N SER A 178 1.56 -4.30 -3.69
CA SER A 178 1.09 -3.85 -5.00
C SER A 178 0.29 -4.92 -5.78
N PRO A 179 -0.48 -4.56 -6.81
CA PRO A 179 -1.20 -5.53 -7.63
C PRO A 179 -0.30 -6.45 -8.46
N VAL A 180 1.01 -6.16 -8.53
CA VAL A 180 1.99 -7.03 -9.18
C VAL A 180 2.21 -8.30 -8.37
N ASN A 181 2.31 -8.16 -7.05
CA ASN A 181 2.62 -9.27 -6.16
C ASN A 181 1.38 -9.92 -5.53
N GLN A 182 0.26 -9.19 -5.36
CA GLN A 182 -0.90 -9.68 -4.62
C GLN A 182 -2.18 -9.04 -5.14
N ASN A 183 -3.25 -9.83 -5.29
CA ASN A 183 -4.59 -9.37 -5.68
C ASN A 183 -5.61 -9.85 -4.63
N PRO A 184 -5.92 -9.05 -3.61
CA PRO A 184 -6.76 -9.46 -2.48
C PRO A 184 -8.20 -9.84 -2.86
N ILE A 185 -8.75 -9.25 -3.93
CA ILE A 185 -10.09 -9.60 -4.44
C ILE A 185 -10.18 -11.08 -4.83
N ASP A 186 -9.10 -11.66 -5.37
CA ASP A 186 -9.05 -13.08 -5.73
C ASP A 186 -9.18 -14.01 -4.51
N PHE A 187 -8.93 -13.48 -3.30
CA PHE A 187 -9.07 -14.17 -2.00
C PHE A 187 -10.38 -13.84 -1.27
N GLY A 188 -11.26 -13.03 -1.90
CA GLY A 188 -12.57 -12.68 -1.36
C GLY A 188 -12.59 -11.45 -0.46
N ILE A 189 -11.54 -10.65 -0.42
CA ILE A 189 -11.53 -9.33 0.24
C ILE A 189 -12.46 -8.38 -0.53
N ASP A 190 -13.29 -7.63 0.20
CA ASP A 190 -14.30 -6.77 -0.42
C ASP A 190 -13.74 -5.45 -0.95
N VAL A 191 -12.84 -4.79 -0.20
CA VAL A 191 -12.32 -3.45 -0.54
C VAL A 191 -10.81 -3.44 -0.48
N VAL A 192 -10.17 -3.09 -1.59
CA VAL A 192 -8.71 -2.96 -1.70
C VAL A 192 -8.32 -1.49 -1.78
N ILE A 193 -7.41 -1.08 -0.93
CA ILE A 193 -6.93 0.30 -0.80
C ILE A 193 -5.44 0.35 -1.11
N HIS A 194 -5.00 1.40 -1.80
CA HIS A 194 -3.58 1.70 -2.00
C HIS A 194 -3.27 3.16 -1.72
N SER A 195 -2.14 3.38 -1.10
CA SER A 195 -1.38 4.60 -1.33
C SER A 195 -0.70 4.50 -2.70
N ALA A 196 -1.35 5.02 -3.73
CA ALA A 196 -0.79 5.03 -5.09
C ALA A 196 0.49 5.89 -5.21
N THR A 197 0.80 6.66 -4.18
CA THR A 197 2.07 7.36 -3.92
C THR A 197 3.29 6.44 -4.02
N LYS A 198 3.10 5.13 -3.69
CA LYS A 198 4.17 4.13 -3.55
C LYS A 198 4.49 3.45 -4.89
N TYR A 199 4.40 2.14 -4.99
CA TYR A 199 4.74 1.38 -6.20
C TYR A 199 4.04 1.84 -7.48
N MET A 200 2.80 2.33 -7.40
CA MET A 200 2.07 2.82 -8.57
C MET A 200 2.70 4.09 -9.13
N GLY A 201 2.98 5.09 -8.30
CA GLY A 201 3.75 6.27 -8.67
C GLY A 201 5.21 5.91 -8.97
N GLY A 202 5.90 5.34 -7.99
CA GLY A 202 7.21 4.69 -8.13
C GLY A 202 8.40 5.59 -8.42
N HIS A 203 8.22 6.92 -8.47
CA HIS A 203 9.28 7.87 -8.80
C HIS A 203 9.43 8.98 -7.74
N SER A 204 8.83 8.78 -6.56
CA SER A 204 8.91 9.70 -5.41
C SER A 204 8.40 11.12 -5.67
N ASP A 205 7.51 11.31 -6.67
CA ASP A 205 7.04 12.59 -7.19
C ASP A 205 5.51 12.74 -7.21
N ILE A 206 4.74 11.69 -6.83
CA ILE A 206 3.28 11.64 -6.86
C ILE A 206 2.72 11.39 -5.47
N LEU A 207 1.71 12.16 -5.08
CA LEU A 207 0.82 11.85 -3.96
C LEU A 207 -0.54 11.45 -4.51
N ALA A 208 -0.97 10.22 -4.24
CA ALA A 208 -2.25 9.69 -4.70
C ALA A 208 -2.74 8.52 -3.85
N GLY A 209 -4.04 8.22 -3.94
CA GLY A 209 -4.66 7.03 -3.37
C GLY A 209 -5.65 6.41 -4.35
N THR A 210 -5.99 5.14 -4.15
CA THR A 210 -7.04 4.47 -4.90
C THR A 210 -7.76 3.45 -4.05
N VAL A 211 -9.03 3.23 -4.38
CA VAL A 211 -9.89 2.19 -3.82
C VAL A 211 -10.48 1.38 -4.94
N ILE A 212 -10.44 0.06 -4.83
CA ILE A 212 -10.97 -0.89 -5.81
C ILE A 212 -11.91 -1.86 -5.09
N SER A 213 -13.08 -2.15 -5.68
CA SER A 213 -14.06 -3.05 -5.09
C SER A 213 -15.12 -3.49 -6.12
N SER A 214 -16.25 -4.04 -5.65
CA SER A 214 -17.46 -4.20 -6.43
C SER A 214 -18.08 -2.85 -6.83
N GLU A 215 -18.89 -2.81 -7.87
CA GLU A 215 -19.63 -1.59 -8.27
C GLU A 215 -20.48 -1.05 -7.11
N GLU A 216 -21.16 -1.94 -6.36
CA GLU A 216 -21.99 -1.57 -5.21
C GLU A 216 -21.19 -0.85 -4.13
N ASN A 217 -20.06 -1.41 -3.72
CA ASN A 217 -19.19 -0.82 -2.69
C ASN A 217 -18.59 0.51 -3.19
N ILE A 218 -18.17 0.58 -4.44
CA ILE A 218 -17.61 1.80 -5.03
C ILE A 218 -18.67 2.90 -5.11
N GLU A 219 -19.92 2.60 -5.46
CA GLU A 219 -21.00 3.59 -5.44
C GLU A 219 -21.22 4.12 -4.02
N ARG A 220 -21.23 3.26 -3.00
CA ARG A 220 -21.34 3.68 -1.60
C ARG A 220 -20.17 4.59 -1.19
N ILE A 221 -18.93 4.24 -1.53
CA ILE A 221 -17.74 5.05 -1.27
C ILE A 221 -17.80 6.37 -2.05
N PHE A 222 -18.27 6.35 -3.30
CA PHE A 222 -18.43 7.54 -4.14
C PHE A 222 -19.41 8.56 -3.53
N GLN A 223 -20.53 8.12 -2.95
CA GLN A 223 -21.48 9.03 -2.29
C GLN A 223 -20.80 9.80 -1.14
N MET A 224 -19.89 9.17 -0.39
CA MET A 224 -19.09 9.82 0.64
C MET A 224 -17.99 10.71 0.01
N ALA A 225 -17.25 10.18 -0.96
CA ALA A 225 -16.12 10.82 -1.62
C ALA A 225 -16.49 12.17 -2.26
N LYS A 226 -17.62 12.24 -2.96
CA LYS A 226 -18.09 13.50 -3.58
C LYS A 226 -18.40 14.60 -2.59
N ASN A 227 -18.75 14.25 -1.34
CA ASN A 227 -19.04 15.20 -0.26
C ASN A 227 -17.77 15.62 0.48
N PHE A 228 -16.85 14.69 0.74
CA PHE A 228 -15.57 14.97 1.39
C PHE A 228 -14.57 15.65 0.45
N GLY A 229 -14.73 15.49 -0.86
CA GLY A 229 -13.72 15.90 -1.83
C GLY A 229 -12.58 14.88 -1.91
N GLY A 230 -11.36 15.35 -2.00
CA GLY A 230 -10.18 14.46 -2.03
C GLY A 230 -9.93 13.78 -3.37
N SER A 231 -10.61 14.19 -4.45
CA SER A 231 -10.31 13.72 -5.81
C SER A 231 -8.94 14.20 -6.27
N LEU A 232 -8.25 13.38 -7.08
CA LEU A 232 -6.95 13.70 -7.63
C LEU A 232 -7.09 14.64 -8.84
N SER A 233 -6.20 15.63 -8.97
CA SER A 233 -6.16 16.55 -10.13
C SER A 233 -5.73 15.83 -11.41
N ASP A 234 -6.27 16.26 -12.56
CA ASP A 234 -6.06 15.58 -13.84
C ASP A 234 -4.60 15.51 -14.29
N TYR A 235 -3.78 16.52 -13.97
CA TYR A 235 -2.34 16.44 -14.24
C TYR A 235 -1.67 15.29 -13.48
N THR A 236 -1.96 15.15 -12.20
CA THR A 236 -1.39 14.08 -11.38
C THR A 236 -1.99 12.72 -11.77
N VAL A 237 -3.28 12.67 -12.14
CA VAL A 237 -3.93 11.46 -12.71
C VAL A 237 -3.18 10.99 -13.95
N TRP A 238 -2.90 11.89 -14.88
CA TRP A 238 -2.16 11.58 -16.11
C TRP A 238 -0.72 11.12 -15.82
N LEU A 239 -0.03 11.82 -14.89
CA LEU A 239 1.32 11.45 -14.46
C LEU A 239 1.35 10.06 -13.80
N LEU A 240 0.35 9.75 -12.98
CA LEU A 240 0.20 8.43 -12.36
C LEU A 240 -0.08 7.34 -13.41
N GLU A 241 -0.96 7.60 -14.38
CA GLU A 241 -1.20 6.68 -15.50
C GLU A 241 0.10 6.37 -16.26
N ARG A 242 0.90 7.41 -16.57
CA ARG A 242 2.20 7.28 -17.21
C ARG A 242 3.18 6.46 -16.36
N SER A 243 3.21 6.68 -15.05
CA SER A 243 4.12 5.98 -14.12
C SER A 243 3.79 4.49 -14.00
N ILE A 244 2.50 4.13 -14.02
CA ILE A 244 2.03 2.74 -13.95
C ILE A 244 2.50 1.92 -15.16
N LYS A 245 2.74 2.51 -16.33
CA LYS A 245 3.21 1.78 -17.52
C LYS A 245 4.45 0.92 -17.28
N THR A 246 5.31 1.32 -16.35
CA THR A 246 6.52 0.59 -15.95
C THR A 246 6.43 -0.13 -14.61
N MET A 247 5.28 -0.10 -13.94
CA MET A 247 5.13 -0.66 -12.59
C MET A 247 5.53 -2.13 -12.53
N GLY A 248 5.07 -2.95 -13.48
CA GLY A 248 5.36 -4.39 -13.45
C GLY A 248 6.84 -4.72 -13.57
N ILE A 249 7.60 -3.98 -14.40
CA ILE A 249 9.06 -4.20 -14.54
C ILE A 249 9.82 -3.64 -13.35
N ARG A 250 9.42 -2.49 -12.78
CA ARG A 250 10.04 -1.91 -11.57
C ARG A 250 9.87 -2.84 -10.37
N VAL A 251 8.64 -3.26 -10.09
CA VAL A 251 8.34 -4.15 -8.95
C VAL A 251 9.07 -5.48 -9.08
N LYS A 252 9.19 -6.04 -10.30
CA LYS A 252 9.96 -7.26 -10.53
C LYS A 252 11.44 -7.06 -10.17
N ALA A 253 12.07 -6.01 -10.65
CA ALA A 253 13.46 -5.69 -10.31
C ALA A 253 13.63 -5.45 -8.80
N GLN A 254 12.71 -4.72 -8.17
CA GLN A 254 12.72 -4.51 -6.71
C GLN A 254 12.57 -5.81 -5.92
N ASN A 255 11.72 -6.76 -6.35
CA ASN A 255 11.60 -8.08 -5.74
C ASN A 255 12.92 -8.87 -5.82
N GLU A 256 13.55 -8.88 -7.00
CA GLU A 256 14.81 -9.60 -7.24
C GLU A 256 15.96 -9.01 -6.40
N ASN A 257 16.06 -7.68 -6.34
CA ASN A 257 17.06 -6.99 -5.53
C ASN A 257 16.81 -7.21 -4.04
N ALA A 258 15.56 -7.09 -3.58
CA ALA A 258 15.21 -7.29 -2.17
C ALA A 258 15.56 -8.71 -1.70
N MET A 259 15.36 -9.73 -2.54
CA MET A 259 15.73 -11.09 -2.20
C MET A 259 17.25 -11.24 -2.01
N LYS A 260 18.06 -10.73 -2.96
CA LYS A 260 19.53 -10.76 -2.87
C LYS A 260 20.03 -10.03 -1.61
N LEU A 261 19.46 -8.86 -1.32
CA LEU A 261 19.83 -8.06 -0.15
C LEU A 261 19.39 -8.71 1.17
N ALA A 262 18.21 -9.34 1.19
CA ALA A 262 17.75 -10.10 2.35
C ALA A 262 18.65 -11.30 2.65
N GLU A 263 19.07 -12.06 1.64
CA GLU A 263 20.02 -13.18 1.77
C GLU A 263 21.40 -12.71 2.26
N PHE A 264 21.91 -11.61 1.68
CA PHE A 264 23.16 -10.99 2.12
C PHE A 264 23.09 -10.57 3.59
N LEU A 265 22.07 -9.81 3.97
CA LEU A 265 21.91 -9.32 5.36
C LEU A 265 21.67 -10.48 6.33
N ASN A 266 20.91 -11.51 5.95
CA ASN A 266 20.63 -12.68 6.81
C ASN A 266 21.88 -13.52 7.10
N SER A 267 22.89 -13.46 6.23
CA SER A 267 24.18 -14.13 6.42
C SER A 267 25.25 -13.26 7.10
N HIS A 268 24.98 -11.97 7.33
CA HIS A 268 25.98 -11.02 7.81
C HIS A 268 26.11 -11.06 9.34
N ALA A 269 27.34 -11.23 9.85
CA ALA A 269 27.63 -11.40 11.28
C ALA A 269 27.18 -10.22 12.17
N ASP A 270 27.08 -9.01 11.62
CA ASP A 270 26.70 -7.78 12.34
C ASP A 270 25.20 -7.44 12.14
N VAL A 271 24.41 -8.35 11.61
CA VAL A 271 22.93 -8.26 11.50
C VAL A 271 22.32 -9.34 12.36
N SER A 272 21.50 -8.94 13.31
CA SER A 272 20.91 -9.88 14.28
C SER A 272 19.60 -10.50 13.82
N ASN A 273 18.85 -9.83 12.94
CA ASN A 273 17.60 -10.33 12.41
C ASN A 273 17.24 -9.67 11.07
N VAL A 274 16.56 -10.41 10.17
CA VAL A 274 16.05 -9.91 8.88
C VAL A 274 14.59 -10.31 8.75
N TYR A 275 13.75 -9.35 8.45
CA TYR A 275 12.33 -9.52 8.20
C TYR A 275 12.06 -9.36 6.70
N TYR A 276 11.90 -10.47 6.00
CA TYR A 276 11.55 -10.50 4.59
C TYR A 276 10.79 -11.80 4.27
N PRO A 277 9.55 -11.73 3.77
CA PRO A 277 8.71 -12.92 3.57
C PRO A 277 9.29 -13.93 2.57
N GLY A 278 10.26 -13.52 1.73
CA GLY A 278 10.96 -14.39 0.81
C GLY A 278 11.98 -15.33 1.46
N LEU A 279 12.47 -15.03 2.66
CA LEU A 279 13.39 -15.91 3.39
C LEU A 279 12.65 -17.11 3.97
N LYS A 280 13.24 -18.29 3.90
CA LYS A 280 12.63 -19.56 4.36
C LYS A 280 12.39 -19.61 5.88
N ASP A 281 13.19 -18.89 6.62
CA ASP A 281 13.10 -18.77 8.09
C ASP A 281 12.12 -17.67 8.56
N HIS A 282 11.55 -16.89 7.64
CA HIS A 282 10.46 -15.96 7.98
C HIS A 282 9.22 -16.74 8.47
N PRO A 283 8.61 -16.35 9.62
CA PRO A 283 7.54 -17.14 10.24
C PRO A 283 6.33 -17.34 9.33
N ASP A 284 6.09 -16.41 8.42
CA ASP A 284 4.93 -16.45 7.52
C ASP A 284 5.31 -16.80 6.06
N HIS A 285 6.51 -17.39 5.82
CA HIS A 285 7.02 -17.67 4.46
C HIS A 285 6.06 -18.53 3.63
N GLU A 286 5.55 -19.62 4.19
CA GLU A 286 4.66 -20.54 3.45
C GLU A 286 3.31 -19.88 3.14
N LEU A 287 2.81 -19.01 4.02
CA LEU A 287 1.61 -18.23 3.74
C LEU A 287 1.86 -17.19 2.65
N ALA A 288 3.01 -16.50 2.69
CA ALA A 288 3.41 -15.57 1.65
C ALA A 288 3.49 -16.25 0.28
N LYS A 289 4.11 -17.43 0.19
CA LYS A 289 4.15 -18.23 -1.05
C LYS A 289 2.78 -18.61 -1.58
N LYS A 290 1.82 -18.88 -0.69
CA LYS A 290 0.45 -19.24 -1.09
C LYS A 290 -0.29 -18.08 -1.73
N GLN A 291 -0.12 -16.85 -1.20
CA GLN A 291 -0.95 -15.72 -1.60
C GLN A 291 -0.24 -14.62 -2.40
N MET A 292 1.10 -14.66 -2.50
CA MET A 292 1.89 -13.65 -3.20
C MET A 292 2.62 -14.26 -4.40
N LYS A 293 2.72 -13.48 -5.48
CA LYS A 293 3.46 -13.81 -6.73
C LYS A 293 4.93 -13.40 -6.64
N GLY A 294 5.27 -12.54 -5.70
CA GLY A 294 6.60 -12.04 -5.34
C GLY A 294 6.53 -11.41 -3.96
N PHE A 295 7.68 -11.31 -3.28
CA PHE A 295 7.71 -10.97 -1.85
C PHE A 295 7.88 -9.47 -1.55
N GLY A 296 7.88 -8.62 -2.58
CA GLY A 296 7.98 -7.17 -2.47
C GLY A 296 9.41 -6.64 -2.44
N GLY A 297 9.51 -5.31 -2.60
CA GLY A 297 10.76 -4.56 -2.53
C GLY A 297 11.03 -3.96 -1.14
N MET A 298 10.25 -4.35 -0.13
CA MET A 298 10.44 -3.91 1.25
C MET A 298 11.06 -5.01 2.09
N LEU A 299 12.06 -4.68 2.89
CA LEU A 299 12.60 -5.53 3.94
C LEU A 299 12.90 -4.71 5.19
N SER A 300 12.98 -5.35 6.33
CA SER A 300 13.50 -4.74 7.56
C SER A 300 14.59 -5.61 8.17
N PHE A 301 15.53 -5.00 8.86
CA PHE A 301 16.59 -5.74 9.53
C PHE A 301 17.04 -5.03 10.79
N GLU A 302 17.61 -5.78 11.72
CA GLU A 302 18.19 -5.28 12.96
C GLU A 302 19.71 -5.40 12.89
N LEU A 303 20.42 -4.31 13.12
CA LEU A 303 21.86 -4.37 13.35
C LEU A 303 22.17 -5.03 14.70
N ASP A 304 23.36 -5.62 14.83
CA ASP A 304 23.88 -6.05 16.14
C ASP A 304 23.83 -4.86 17.13
N GLU A 305 23.46 -5.11 18.37
CA GLU A 305 23.30 -4.09 19.41
C GLU A 305 24.57 -3.27 19.69
N LYS A 306 25.74 -3.78 19.31
CA LYS A 306 27.02 -3.07 19.40
C LYS A 306 27.14 -1.92 18.39
N LEU A 307 26.35 -1.94 17.31
CA LEU A 307 26.38 -0.96 16.24
C LEU A 307 25.34 0.13 16.46
N ASN A 308 25.70 1.37 16.15
CA ASN A 308 24.78 2.50 16.23
C ASN A 308 24.06 2.69 14.90
N ALA A 309 22.76 2.36 14.83
CA ALA A 309 21.96 2.46 13.63
C ALA A 309 21.89 3.88 13.03
N SER A 310 21.97 4.94 13.87
CA SER A 310 22.01 6.31 13.36
C SER A 310 23.36 6.67 12.72
N GLN A 311 24.47 6.14 13.23
CA GLN A 311 25.79 6.31 12.61
C GLN A 311 25.89 5.50 11.32
N PHE A 312 25.35 4.27 11.32
CA PHE A 312 25.23 3.45 10.12
C PHE A 312 24.50 4.19 8.99
N MET A 313 23.32 4.76 9.25
CA MET A 313 22.59 5.52 8.23
C MET A 313 23.38 6.74 7.70
N LYS A 314 24.16 7.41 8.57
CA LYS A 314 25.00 8.54 8.14
C LYS A 314 26.21 8.10 7.30
N ALA A 315 26.63 6.86 7.42
CA ALA A 315 27.77 6.30 6.69
C ALA A 315 27.40 5.81 5.27
N LEU A 316 26.09 5.62 4.99
CA LEU A 316 25.61 5.28 3.66
C LEU A 316 25.95 6.37 2.63
N GLN A 317 26.30 5.97 1.43
CA GLN A 317 26.70 6.86 0.33
C GLN A 317 25.71 6.86 -0.83
N LEU A 318 25.14 5.70 -1.14
CA LEU A 318 24.17 5.50 -2.22
C LEU A 318 22.74 5.46 -1.68
N ILE A 319 22.49 4.60 -0.66
CA ILE A 319 21.18 4.43 -0.05
C ILE A 319 20.81 5.67 0.76
N LYS A 320 19.67 6.30 0.46
CA LYS A 320 19.27 7.57 1.09
C LYS A 320 18.50 7.35 2.39
N PRO A 321 18.94 7.91 3.53
CA PRO A 321 18.10 8.03 4.71
C PRO A 321 16.92 8.96 4.43
N SER A 322 15.75 8.40 4.12
CA SER A 322 14.58 9.17 3.70
C SER A 322 13.28 8.48 4.11
N MET A 323 12.24 9.29 4.32
CA MET A 323 10.87 8.81 4.49
C MET A 323 10.28 8.36 3.15
N SER A 324 9.06 7.78 3.21
CA SER A 324 8.40 7.14 2.09
C SER A 324 9.02 5.77 1.74
N LEU A 325 8.68 5.22 0.58
CA LEU A 325 9.12 3.91 0.11
C LEU A 325 8.69 3.67 -1.35
N ALA A 326 9.18 2.57 -1.93
CA ALA A 326 8.79 2.06 -3.24
C ALA A 326 9.12 2.98 -4.44
N GLY A 327 10.03 3.93 -4.24
CA GLY A 327 10.64 4.66 -5.35
C GLY A 327 11.59 3.77 -6.16
N VAL A 328 12.07 4.30 -7.29
CA VAL A 328 13.14 3.66 -8.08
C VAL A 328 14.48 3.72 -7.35
N GLU A 329 14.64 4.69 -6.43
CA GLU A 329 15.81 4.82 -5.58
C GLU A 329 15.63 4.05 -4.26
N SER A 330 16.70 3.42 -3.79
CA SER A 330 16.76 2.79 -2.49
C SER A 330 16.75 3.80 -1.34
N THR A 331 15.88 3.56 -0.35
CA THR A 331 15.77 4.42 0.83
C THR A 331 15.70 3.59 2.11
N ILE A 332 16.21 4.15 3.21
CA ILE A 332 16.25 3.47 4.51
C ILE A 332 15.82 4.43 5.61
N LEU A 333 15.19 3.90 6.67
CA LEU A 333 14.81 4.69 7.84
C LEU A 333 14.78 3.86 9.12
N LEU A 334 14.81 4.55 10.26
CA LEU A 334 14.54 3.99 11.59
C LEU A 334 13.06 4.17 11.92
N PRO A 335 12.24 3.09 11.97
CA PRO A 335 10.82 3.19 12.32
C PRO A 335 10.59 3.89 13.67
N SER A 336 11.44 3.63 14.66
CA SER A 336 11.35 4.24 16.00
C SER A 336 11.48 5.77 16.00
N LYS A 337 12.12 6.37 14.98
CA LYS A 337 12.29 7.82 14.83
C LYS A 337 11.38 8.46 13.77
N THR A 338 10.64 7.66 13.02
CA THR A 338 9.86 8.13 11.86
C THR A 338 8.44 7.60 11.88
N SER A 339 8.14 6.51 11.18
CA SER A 339 6.78 5.98 11.00
C SER A 339 6.10 5.53 12.29
N HIS A 340 6.86 5.17 13.32
CA HIS A 340 6.38 4.74 14.64
C HIS A 340 6.94 5.61 15.79
N GLY A 341 7.47 6.78 15.45
CA GLY A 341 8.04 7.72 16.41
C GLY A 341 7.02 8.33 17.37
N LEU A 342 5.74 8.34 17.02
CA LEU A 342 4.65 8.82 17.88
C LEU A 342 4.21 7.77 18.92
N LEU A 343 4.54 6.49 18.72
CA LEU A 343 4.26 5.46 19.71
C LEU A 343 5.19 5.62 20.92
N SER A 344 4.66 5.32 22.11
CA SER A 344 5.50 5.20 23.31
C SER A 344 6.54 4.07 23.13
N GLU A 345 7.62 4.12 23.91
CA GLU A 345 8.63 3.05 23.91
C GLU A 345 8.01 1.67 24.21
N GLU A 346 7.08 1.62 25.16
CA GLU A 346 6.34 0.41 25.49
C GLU A 346 5.46 -0.06 24.33
N GLY A 347 4.78 0.86 23.64
CA GLY A 347 3.99 0.56 22.44
C GLY A 347 4.84 -0.02 21.31
N ARG A 348 6.03 0.54 21.06
CA ARG A 348 6.98 0.01 20.07
C ARG A 348 7.49 -1.38 20.47
N LYS A 349 7.87 -1.57 21.72
CA LYS A 349 8.32 -2.89 22.24
C LYS A 349 7.24 -3.96 22.09
N LYS A 350 5.98 -3.62 22.37
CA LYS A 350 4.83 -4.52 22.18
C LYS A 350 4.67 -4.96 20.73
N GLN A 351 4.96 -4.08 19.78
CA GLN A 351 4.94 -4.38 18.35
C GLN A 351 6.26 -4.99 17.82
N GLY A 352 7.26 -5.25 18.67
CA GLY A 352 8.56 -5.80 18.29
C GLY A 352 9.49 -4.79 17.58
N ILE A 353 9.21 -3.49 17.68
CA ILE A 353 9.99 -2.44 17.01
C ILE A 353 11.11 -1.98 17.95
N LYS A 354 12.33 -2.42 17.68
CA LYS A 354 13.54 -2.02 18.42
C LYS A 354 14.16 -0.75 17.85
N ASP A 355 15.02 -0.09 18.63
CA ASP A 355 15.68 1.16 18.22
C ASP A 355 16.78 0.95 17.15
N ASN A 356 17.29 -0.27 17.01
CA ASN A 356 18.24 -0.69 15.96
C ASN A 356 17.56 -1.32 14.73
N LEU A 357 16.24 -1.36 14.69
CA LEU A 357 15.48 -1.83 13.53
C LEU A 357 15.52 -0.79 12.41
N LEU A 358 15.92 -1.22 11.22
CA LEU A 358 15.95 -0.43 10.00
C LEU A 358 14.90 -0.98 9.02
N ARG A 359 14.10 -0.11 8.43
CA ARG A 359 13.21 -0.44 7.31
C ARG A 359 13.84 0.04 6.02
N PHE A 360 14.03 -0.88 5.08
CA PHE A 360 14.70 -0.65 3.82
C PHE A 360 13.71 -0.81 2.65
N SER A 361 13.55 0.24 1.86
CA SER A 361 12.83 0.22 0.58
C SER A 361 13.85 0.06 -0.53
N VAL A 362 13.85 -1.08 -1.16
CA VAL A 362 14.81 -1.44 -2.20
C VAL A 362 14.36 -0.87 -3.55
N GLY A 363 15.27 -0.18 -4.23
CA GLY A 363 15.08 0.38 -5.55
C GLY A 363 15.46 -0.58 -6.68
N ILE A 364 15.77 0.00 -7.83
CA ILE A 364 16.12 -0.74 -9.06
C ILE A 364 17.60 -0.63 -9.42
N GLU A 365 18.43 -0.12 -8.51
CA GLU A 365 19.89 -0.05 -8.67
C GLU A 365 20.46 -1.46 -8.80
N GLU A 366 21.71 -1.59 -9.22
CA GLU A 366 22.41 -2.88 -9.20
C GLU A 366 22.55 -3.37 -7.74
N ALA A 367 22.14 -4.63 -7.47
CA ALA A 367 22.12 -5.17 -6.12
C ALA A 367 23.53 -5.20 -5.49
N GLU A 368 24.55 -5.41 -6.31
CA GLU A 368 25.95 -5.44 -5.92
C GLU A 368 26.44 -4.11 -5.38
N ASP A 369 26.02 -2.99 -5.98
CA ASP A 369 26.33 -1.62 -5.51
C ASP A 369 25.65 -1.32 -4.15
N LEU A 370 24.41 -1.78 -3.98
CA LEU A 370 23.68 -1.66 -2.71
C LEU A 370 24.36 -2.50 -1.61
N ILE A 371 24.83 -3.71 -1.92
CA ILE A 371 25.58 -4.58 -1.00
C ILE A 371 26.90 -3.91 -0.58
N GLU A 372 27.62 -3.31 -1.52
CA GLU A 372 28.85 -2.57 -1.25
C GLU A 372 28.58 -1.40 -0.30
N ASP A 373 27.53 -0.62 -0.55
CA ASP A 373 27.18 0.52 0.31
C ASP A 373 26.79 0.09 1.74
N LEU A 374 26.01 -0.97 1.88
CA LEU A 374 25.67 -1.55 3.19
C LEU A 374 26.91 -2.05 3.91
N THR A 375 27.80 -2.76 3.22
CA THR A 375 29.05 -3.33 3.77
C THR A 375 29.97 -2.25 4.28
N GLN A 376 30.23 -1.20 3.47
CA GLN A 376 31.11 -0.11 3.88
C GLN A 376 30.52 0.70 5.04
N ALA A 377 29.19 0.87 5.10
CA ALA A 377 28.51 1.58 6.18
C ALA A 377 28.55 0.79 7.50
N ILE A 378 28.35 -0.54 7.46
CA ILE A 378 28.50 -1.42 8.63
C ILE A 378 29.94 -1.34 9.16
N ASN A 379 30.94 -1.46 8.28
CA ASN A 379 32.34 -1.42 8.69
C ASN A 379 32.77 -0.09 9.30
N LYS A 380 32.23 1.03 8.85
CA LYS A 380 32.47 2.36 9.42
C LYS A 380 31.81 2.58 10.79
N THR A 381 30.90 1.69 11.17
CA THR A 381 30.12 1.83 12.41
C THR A 381 30.65 0.92 13.53
N LYS A 382 31.58 0.02 13.21
CA LYS A 382 32.34 -0.79 14.19
C LYS A 382 33.32 0.07 14.97
#